data_d86dd5459d1551b313889bcd57cc4839
#
_entry.id   d86dd5459d1551b313889bcd57cc4839
#
_cell.length_a   1.000
_cell.length_b   1.000
_cell.length_c   1.000
_cell.angle_alpha   90.00
_cell.angle_beta   90.00
_cell.angle_gamma   90.00
#
_symmetry.space_group_name_H-M   'P 1'
#
loop_
_entity.id
_entity.type
_entity.pdbx_description
1 polymer ?
#
loop_
_entity_poly.entity_id
_entity_poly.type
_entity_poly.pdbx_seq_one_letter_code
_entity_poly.pdbx_strand_id
1 'polypeptide(L)'
;MFKDLSIKNKLYLGFGSIVAIILILLGVAYNSFTRLSEANKWDRHTMEVLSEISKIHNSILQIQVEARGYILTGNEASLNPETDEMAVLTQHTQKAIAKTVDNKLQSERFRKIDQLTTSWVKDWIAPLIEKRRALGNAPGATEAVARTMPPGGYP
;
A
#
# COMPACT_ATOMS: atom_id res chain seq x y z
N MET A 1 19.83 57.99 25.30
CA MET A 1 19.35 58.05 23.90
C MET A 1 17.83 58.09 23.77
N PHE A 2 17.02 57.75 24.77
CA PHE A 2 15.54 57.84 24.74
C PHE A 2 14.95 59.03 25.52
N LYS A 3 15.80 59.88 26.19
CA LYS A 3 15.34 60.96 27.05
C LYS A 3 14.79 62.19 26.30
N ASP A 4 15.23 62.45 25.09
CA ASP A 4 14.94 63.67 24.32
C ASP A 4 13.85 63.50 23.26
N LEU A 5 13.19 62.31 23.20
CA LEU A 5 12.09 62.06 22.29
C LEU A 5 10.78 62.63 22.84
N SER A 6 9.98 63.31 22.00
CA SER A 6 8.64 63.75 22.37
C SER A 6 7.75 62.56 22.77
N ILE A 7 6.78 62.79 23.62
CA ILE A 7 5.81 61.76 24.08
C ILE A 7 5.16 61.05 22.88
N LYS A 8 4.84 61.81 21.83
CA LYS A 8 4.27 61.33 20.55
C LYS A 8 5.19 60.28 19.87
N ASN A 9 6.49 60.56 19.78
CA ASN A 9 7.46 59.66 19.15
C ASN A 9 7.71 58.42 19.98
N LYS A 10 7.68 58.49 21.32
CA LYS A 10 7.75 57.33 22.22
C LYS A 10 6.56 56.41 22.04
N LEU A 11 5.37 56.95 21.85
CA LEU A 11 4.14 56.22 21.60
C LEU A 11 4.18 55.49 20.27
N TYR A 12 4.61 56.18 19.18
CA TYR A 12 4.75 55.55 17.87
C TYR A 12 5.81 54.47 17.82
N LEU A 13 6.96 54.65 18.49
CA LEU A 13 7.99 53.61 18.58
C LEU A 13 7.48 52.39 19.33
N GLY A 14 6.80 52.57 20.48
CA GLY A 14 6.23 51.48 21.27
C GLY A 14 5.17 50.72 20.49
N PHE A 15 4.22 51.44 19.87
CA PHE A 15 3.15 50.79 19.11
C PHE A 15 3.67 50.14 17.79
N GLY A 16 4.59 50.86 17.10
CA GLY A 16 5.22 50.34 15.88
C GLY A 16 6.04 49.07 16.12
N SER A 17 6.75 48.99 17.28
CA SER A 17 7.49 47.75 17.64
C SER A 17 6.58 46.59 17.88
N ILE A 18 5.44 46.81 18.55
CA ILE A 18 4.43 45.72 18.75
C ILE A 18 3.87 45.25 17.43
N VAL A 19 3.48 46.17 16.56
CA VAL A 19 2.98 45.85 15.21
C VAL A 19 4.03 45.08 14.38
N ALA A 20 5.29 45.52 14.43
CA ALA A 20 6.39 44.82 13.74
C ALA A 20 6.59 43.39 14.29
N ILE A 21 6.55 43.21 15.57
CA ILE A 21 6.65 41.86 16.18
C ILE A 21 5.49 40.96 15.72
N ILE A 22 4.26 41.49 15.72
CA ILE A 22 3.09 40.74 15.27
C ILE A 22 3.22 40.33 13.80
N LEU A 23 3.69 41.22 12.93
CA LEU A 23 3.90 40.91 11.51
C LEU A 23 4.98 39.84 11.30
N ILE A 24 6.08 39.90 12.09
CA ILE A 24 7.12 38.86 12.05
C ILE A 24 6.56 37.53 12.50
N LEU A 25 5.79 37.50 13.61
CA LEU A 25 5.18 36.26 14.11
C LEU A 25 4.19 35.66 13.11
N LEU A 26 3.37 36.51 12.46
CA LEU A 26 2.46 36.06 11.39
C LEU A 26 3.23 35.48 10.21
N GLY A 27 4.33 36.08 9.78
CA GLY A 27 5.19 35.56 8.72
C GLY A 27 5.80 34.20 9.06
N VAL A 28 6.30 34.04 10.30
CA VAL A 28 6.83 32.76 10.79
C VAL A 28 5.72 31.71 10.87
N ALA A 29 4.56 32.05 11.41
CA ALA A 29 3.42 31.15 11.51
C ALA A 29 2.93 30.67 10.14
N TYR A 30 2.82 31.58 9.17
CA TYR A 30 2.43 31.25 7.80
C TYR A 30 3.43 30.28 7.14
N ASN A 31 4.73 30.55 7.25
CA ASN A 31 5.77 29.70 6.69
C ASN A 31 5.77 28.29 7.36
N SER A 32 5.61 28.24 8.68
CA SER A 32 5.52 26.99 9.44
C SER A 32 4.27 26.18 9.03
N PHE A 33 3.14 26.83 8.86
CA PHE A 33 1.90 26.20 8.41
C PHE A 33 2.02 25.60 6.98
N THR A 34 2.67 26.33 6.06
CA THR A 34 2.89 25.84 4.71
C THR A 34 3.77 24.61 4.69
N ARG A 35 4.88 24.62 5.44
CA ARG A 35 5.78 23.45 5.58
C ARG A 35 5.06 22.24 6.20
N LEU A 36 4.25 22.45 7.23
CA LEU A 36 3.46 21.38 7.85
C LEU A 36 2.43 20.79 6.89
N SER A 37 1.78 21.65 6.09
CA SER A 37 0.81 21.20 5.07
C SER A 37 1.46 20.35 3.99
N GLU A 38 2.68 20.71 3.55
CA GLU A 38 3.44 19.90 2.58
C GLU A 38 3.86 18.56 3.17
N ALA A 39 4.39 18.55 4.41
CA ALA A 39 4.74 17.32 5.10
C ALA A 39 3.53 16.37 5.25
N ASN A 40 2.37 16.90 5.61
CA ASN A 40 1.13 16.11 5.72
C ASN A 40 0.66 15.52 4.37
N LYS A 41 0.92 16.18 3.24
CA LYS A 41 0.61 15.63 1.90
C LYS A 41 1.49 14.41 1.58
N TRP A 42 2.78 14.50 1.86
CA TRP A 42 3.73 13.40 1.68
C TRP A 42 3.40 12.21 2.58
N ASP A 43 3.06 12.47 3.84
CA ASP A 43 2.65 11.45 4.81
C ASP A 43 1.39 10.70 4.34
N ARG A 44 0.38 11.44 3.88
CA ARG A 44 -0.86 10.87 3.34
C ARG A 44 -0.59 10.01 2.10
N HIS A 45 0.21 10.51 1.17
CA HIS A 45 0.58 9.77 -0.03
C HIS A 45 1.29 8.44 0.32
N THR A 46 2.25 8.50 1.24
CA THR A 46 2.95 7.30 1.73
C THR A 46 1.98 6.30 2.36
N MET A 47 1.06 6.76 3.20
CA MET A 47 0.04 5.91 3.83
C MET A 47 -0.91 5.27 2.82
N GLU A 48 -1.26 5.98 1.76
CA GLU A 48 -2.06 5.43 0.66
C GLU A 48 -1.33 4.30 -0.07
N VAL A 49 -0.04 4.47 -0.37
CA VAL A 49 0.78 3.41 -1.00
C VAL A 49 0.91 2.21 -0.06
N LEU A 50 1.16 2.43 1.23
CA LEU A 50 1.23 1.34 2.23
C LEU A 50 -0.11 0.60 2.35
N SER A 51 -1.23 1.31 2.24
CA SER A 51 -2.56 0.69 2.21
C SER A 51 -2.72 -0.25 1.00
N GLU A 52 -2.28 0.16 -0.19
CA GLU A 52 -2.33 -0.73 -1.36
C GLU A 52 -1.40 -1.95 -1.20
N ILE A 53 -0.21 -1.79 -0.61
CA ILE A 53 0.70 -2.90 -0.29
C ILE A 53 0.02 -3.91 0.63
N SER A 54 -0.66 -3.43 1.68
CA SER A 54 -1.37 -4.31 2.61
C SER A 54 -2.50 -5.10 1.92
N LYS A 55 -3.21 -4.47 1.00
CA LYS A 55 -4.27 -5.14 0.21
C LYS A 55 -3.68 -6.17 -0.75
N ILE A 56 -2.59 -5.85 -1.45
CA ILE A 56 -1.85 -6.80 -2.31
C ILE A 56 -1.44 -8.02 -1.48
N HIS A 57 -0.85 -7.80 -0.31
CA HIS A 57 -0.43 -8.87 0.58
C HIS A 57 -1.61 -9.76 1.02
N ASN A 58 -2.73 -9.14 1.41
CA ASN A 58 -3.93 -9.86 1.82
C ASN A 58 -4.51 -10.69 0.68
N SER A 59 -4.57 -10.17 -0.55
CA SER A 59 -5.05 -10.94 -1.71
C SER A 59 -4.14 -12.14 -2.01
N ILE A 60 -2.82 -11.99 -1.92
CA ILE A 60 -1.88 -13.12 -2.07
C ILE A 60 -2.15 -14.20 -1.01
N LEU A 61 -2.32 -13.80 0.25
CA LEU A 61 -2.65 -14.74 1.33
C LEU A 61 -4.00 -15.42 1.10
N GLN A 62 -5.00 -14.68 0.62
CA GLN A 62 -6.32 -15.22 0.34
C GLN A 62 -6.27 -16.27 -0.77
N ILE A 63 -5.58 -16.00 -1.88
CA ILE A 63 -5.35 -16.99 -2.96
C ILE A 63 -4.68 -18.25 -2.39
N GLN A 64 -3.70 -18.12 -1.51
CA GLN A 64 -3.04 -19.28 -0.89
C GLN A 64 -3.99 -20.07 0.00
N VAL A 65 -4.81 -19.40 0.82
CA VAL A 65 -5.77 -20.05 1.72
C VAL A 65 -6.82 -20.80 0.92
N GLU A 66 -7.37 -20.19 -0.11
CA GLU A 66 -8.36 -20.79 -1.01
C GLU A 66 -7.81 -22.03 -1.73
N ALA A 67 -6.65 -21.88 -2.37
CA ALA A 67 -6.00 -22.99 -3.07
C ALA A 67 -5.69 -24.15 -2.12
N ARG A 68 -5.14 -23.87 -0.94
CA ARG A 68 -4.86 -24.91 0.08
C ARG A 68 -6.13 -25.58 0.58
N GLY A 69 -7.17 -24.77 0.87
CA GLY A 69 -8.47 -25.28 1.31
C GLY A 69 -9.05 -26.24 0.29
N TYR A 70 -9.02 -25.86 -0.99
CA TYR A 70 -9.48 -26.70 -2.08
C TYR A 70 -8.63 -28.00 -2.23
N ILE A 71 -7.32 -27.87 -2.25
CA ILE A 71 -6.40 -29.02 -2.39
C ILE A 71 -6.63 -30.03 -1.28
N LEU A 72 -6.84 -29.59 -0.05
CA LEU A 72 -7.06 -30.47 1.10
C LEU A 72 -8.44 -31.12 1.09
N THR A 73 -9.48 -30.37 0.80
CA THR A 73 -10.87 -30.81 0.96
C THR A 73 -11.52 -31.30 -0.32
N GLY A 74 -11.09 -30.79 -1.49
CA GLY A 74 -11.78 -30.95 -2.77
C GLY A 74 -13.12 -30.21 -2.86
N ASN A 75 -13.40 -29.32 -1.92
CA ASN A 75 -14.63 -28.56 -1.88
C ASN A 75 -14.48 -27.26 -2.68
N GLU A 76 -15.20 -27.14 -3.81
CA GLU A 76 -15.19 -25.94 -4.67
C GLU A 76 -15.57 -24.66 -3.93
N ALA A 77 -16.36 -24.72 -2.86
CA ALA A 77 -16.66 -23.57 -2.02
C ALA A 77 -15.41 -22.97 -1.35
N SER A 78 -14.32 -23.73 -1.22
CA SER A 78 -13.04 -23.22 -0.69
C SER A 78 -12.35 -22.23 -1.64
N LEU A 79 -12.69 -22.24 -2.94
CA LEU A 79 -12.14 -21.32 -3.95
C LEU A 79 -12.89 -19.99 -4.01
N ASN A 80 -13.86 -19.77 -3.11
CA ASN A 80 -14.66 -18.55 -3.02
C ASN A 80 -15.14 -18.03 -4.41
N PRO A 81 -16.05 -18.74 -5.10
CA PRO A 81 -16.41 -18.43 -6.49
C PRO A 81 -17.07 -17.05 -6.67
N GLU A 82 -17.44 -16.36 -5.58
CA GLU A 82 -18.03 -15.02 -5.61
C GLU A 82 -16.98 -13.92 -5.74
N THR A 83 -15.71 -14.21 -5.43
CA THR A 83 -14.63 -13.20 -5.46
C THR A 83 -13.48 -13.68 -6.35
N ASP A 84 -13.19 -12.94 -7.41
CA ASP A 84 -11.97 -13.14 -8.20
C ASP A 84 -10.78 -12.44 -7.52
N GLU A 85 -10.15 -13.13 -6.58
CA GLU A 85 -9.00 -12.60 -5.84
C GLU A 85 -7.82 -12.24 -6.75
N MET A 86 -7.67 -12.87 -7.90
CA MET A 86 -6.65 -12.50 -8.88
C MET A 86 -6.95 -11.14 -9.51
N ALA A 87 -8.22 -10.87 -9.83
CA ALA A 87 -8.63 -9.56 -10.33
C ALA A 87 -8.46 -8.47 -9.27
N VAL A 88 -8.79 -8.78 -8.00
CA VAL A 88 -8.58 -7.88 -6.84
C VAL A 88 -7.09 -7.57 -6.66
N LEU A 89 -6.23 -8.58 -6.68
CA LEU A 89 -4.77 -8.44 -6.60
C LEU A 89 -4.24 -7.54 -7.72
N THR A 90 -4.62 -7.81 -8.96
CA THR A 90 -4.21 -7.01 -10.13
C THR A 90 -4.67 -5.56 -9.97
N GLN A 91 -5.91 -5.31 -9.54
CA GLN A 91 -6.43 -3.97 -9.33
C GLN A 91 -5.59 -3.18 -8.30
N HIS A 92 -5.25 -3.79 -7.17
CA HIS A 92 -4.45 -3.13 -6.13
C HIS A 92 -3.01 -2.90 -6.58
N THR A 93 -2.42 -3.82 -7.34
CA THR A 93 -1.08 -3.64 -7.90
C THR A 93 -1.05 -2.49 -8.92
N GLN A 94 -2.04 -2.39 -9.79
CA GLN A 94 -2.16 -1.27 -10.74
C GLN A 94 -2.38 0.08 -10.03
N LYS A 95 -3.17 0.11 -8.95
CA LYS A 95 -3.31 1.31 -8.11
C LYS A 95 -1.99 1.72 -7.46
N ALA A 96 -1.22 0.76 -6.95
CA ALA A 96 0.10 1.02 -6.37
C ALA A 96 1.09 1.57 -7.42
N ILE A 97 1.10 1.03 -8.64
CA ILE A 97 1.89 1.54 -9.77
C ILE A 97 1.48 2.99 -10.08
N ALA A 98 0.18 3.25 -10.20
CA ALA A 98 -0.33 4.60 -10.51
C ALA A 98 0.02 5.64 -9.43
N LYS A 99 -0.01 5.23 -8.15
CA LYS A 99 0.36 6.08 -7.02
C LYS A 99 1.87 6.33 -6.90
N THR A 100 2.72 5.57 -7.56
CA THR A 100 4.19 5.66 -7.47
C THR A 100 4.84 6.10 -8.78
N VAL A 101 4.09 6.76 -9.67
CA VAL A 101 4.60 7.23 -10.98
C VAL A 101 5.77 8.21 -10.83
N ASP A 102 5.77 9.00 -9.77
CA ASP A 102 6.82 9.95 -9.39
C ASP A 102 8.09 9.24 -8.86
N ASN A 103 7.98 7.97 -8.45
CA ASN A 103 9.08 7.14 -7.97
C ASN A 103 9.28 5.91 -8.89
N LYS A 104 10.09 6.09 -9.94
CA LYS A 104 10.34 5.08 -10.96
C LYS A 104 10.77 3.73 -10.38
N LEU A 105 11.64 3.74 -9.36
CA LEU A 105 12.12 2.51 -8.71
C LEU A 105 10.97 1.74 -8.03
N GLN A 106 10.08 2.44 -7.35
CA GLN A 106 8.91 1.81 -6.70
C GLN A 106 7.90 1.30 -7.74
N SER A 107 7.62 2.07 -8.78
CA SER A 107 6.77 1.62 -9.88
C SER A 107 7.29 0.34 -10.54
N GLU A 108 8.61 0.23 -10.76
CA GLU A 108 9.23 -0.97 -11.32
C GLU A 108 9.12 -2.17 -10.36
N ARG A 109 9.26 -1.96 -9.05
CA ARG A 109 9.04 -3.01 -8.04
C ARG A 109 7.61 -3.54 -8.06
N PHE A 110 6.60 -2.67 -8.16
CA PHE A 110 5.21 -3.10 -8.26
C PHE A 110 4.92 -3.85 -9.57
N ARG A 111 5.47 -3.42 -10.71
CA ARG A 111 5.39 -4.20 -11.96
C ARG A 111 6.02 -5.58 -11.82
N LYS A 112 7.14 -5.67 -11.10
CA LYS A 112 7.77 -6.96 -10.83
C LYS A 112 6.92 -7.85 -9.93
N ILE A 113 6.25 -7.29 -8.92
CA ILE A 113 5.28 -8.02 -8.08
C ILE A 113 4.13 -8.54 -8.96
N ASP A 114 3.54 -7.70 -9.82
CA ASP A 114 2.46 -8.08 -10.74
C ASP A 114 2.86 -9.27 -11.62
N GLN A 115 4.03 -9.21 -12.23
CA GLN A 115 4.58 -10.30 -13.05
C GLN A 115 4.78 -11.59 -12.25
N LEU A 116 5.43 -11.49 -11.08
CA LEU A 116 5.74 -12.65 -10.25
C LEU A 116 4.48 -13.32 -9.72
N THR A 117 3.50 -12.55 -9.25
CA THR A 117 2.23 -13.09 -8.73
C THR A 117 1.38 -13.71 -9.85
N THR A 118 1.34 -13.09 -11.03
CA THR A 118 0.68 -13.65 -12.20
C THR A 118 1.31 -14.98 -12.61
N SER A 119 2.63 -15.03 -12.73
CA SER A 119 3.35 -16.28 -13.05
C SER A 119 3.14 -17.34 -11.97
N TRP A 120 3.20 -16.96 -10.71
CA TRP A 120 2.99 -17.87 -9.59
C TRP A 120 1.59 -18.52 -9.62
N VAL A 121 0.54 -17.73 -9.85
CA VAL A 121 -0.82 -18.29 -9.95
C VAL A 121 -0.95 -19.19 -11.17
N LYS A 122 -0.47 -18.74 -12.34
CA LYS A 122 -0.58 -19.47 -13.60
C LYS A 122 0.22 -20.78 -13.61
N ASP A 123 1.46 -20.71 -13.13
CA ASP A 123 2.43 -21.81 -13.32
C ASP A 123 2.41 -22.79 -12.15
N TRP A 124 1.87 -22.38 -10.99
CA TRP A 124 1.86 -23.19 -9.77
C TRP A 124 0.46 -23.44 -9.21
N ILE A 125 -0.32 -22.39 -8.94
CA ILE A 125 -1.59 -22.53 -8.25
C ILE A 125 -2.64 -23.21 -9.14
N ALA A 126 -2.84 -22.68 -10.35
CA ALA A 126 -3.84 -23.21 -11.27
C ALA A 126 -3.62 -24.68 -11.64
N PRO A 127 -2.38 -25.14 -11.95
CA PRO A 127 -2.14 -26.56 -12.23
C PRO A 127 -2.42 -27.48 -11.05
N LEU A 128 -2.17 -27.04 -9.82
CA LEU A 128 -2.47 -27.83 -8.62
C LEU A 128 -3.97 -27.96 -8.39
N ILE A 129 -4.72 -26.87 -8.57
CA ILE A 129 -6.18 -26.88 -8.51
C ILE A 129 -6.76 -27.80 -9.59
N GLU A 130 -6.32 -27.70 -10.84
CA GLU A 130 -6.76 -28.56 -11.94
C GLU A 130 -6.46 -30.04 -11.67
N LYS A 131 -5.26 -30.33 -11.17
CA LYS A 131 -4.89 -31.70 -10.80
C LYS A 131 -5.79 -32.23 -9.69
N ARG A 132 -6.06 -31.42 -8.64
CA ARG A 132 -6.98 -31.81 -7.56
C ARG A 132 -8.38 -32.07 -8.08
N ARG A 133 -8.86 -31.21 -8.99
CA ARG A 133 -10.17 -31.34 -9.64
C ARG A 133 -10.27 -32.63 -10.45
N ALA A 134 -9.23 -32.95 -11.22
CA ALA A 134 -9.18 -34.19 -12.01
C ALA A 134 -9.18 -35.47 -11.14
N LEU A 135 -8.56 -35.43 -9.97
CA LEU A 135 -8.54 -36.58 -9.03
C LEU A 135 -9.85 -36.71 -8.24
N GLY A 136 -10.66 -35.68 -8.15
CA GLY A 136 -11.91 -35.67 -7.41
C GLY A 136 -11.72 -36.06 -5.94
N ASN A 137 -12.64 -36.88 -5.40
CA ASN A 137 -12.60 -37.38 -4.05
C ASN A 137 -11.98 -38.78 -3.95
N ALA A 138 -11.11 -39.15 -4.90
CA ALA A 138 -10.42 -40.43 -4.84
C ALA A 138 -9.53 -40.52 -3.58
N PRO A 139 -9.44 -41.74 -2.95
CA PRO A 139 -8.50 -41.98 -1.85
C PRO A 139 -7.07 -41.60 -2.29
N GLY A 140 -6.36 -40.82 -1.47
CA GLY A 140 -4.99 -40.37 -1.81
C GLY A 140 -4.88 -39.18 -2.75
N ALA A 141 -5.99 -38.55 -3.14
CA ALA A 141 -5.98 -37.39 -4.05
C ALA A 141 -5.13 -36.23 -3.51
N THR A 142 -5.24 -35.91 -2.22
CA THR A 142 -4.45 -34.88 -1.55
C THR A 142 -2.95 -35.17 -1.59
N GLU A 143 -2.55 -36.41 -1.27
CA GLU A 143 -1.17 -36.87 -1.31
C GLU A 143 -0.60 -36.87 -2.74
N ALA A 144 -1.42 -37.22 -3.73
CA ALA A 144 -1.03 -37.19 -5.13
C ALA A 144 -0.75 -35.73 -5.61
N VAL A 145 -1.50 -34.75 -5.15
CA VAL A 145 -1.23 -33.33 -5.41
C VAL A 145 0.02 -32.89 -4.63
N ALA A 146 0.12 -33.24 -3.35
CA ALA A 146 1.25 -32.83 -2.50
C ALA A 146 2.61 -33.30 -3.06
N ARG A 147 2.68 -34.48 -3.67
CA ARG A 147 3.90 -35.00 -4.32
C ARG A 147 4.37 -34.19 -5.53
N THR A 148 3.54 -33.34 -6.09
CA THR A 148 3.90 -32.46 -7.20
C THR A 148 4.36 -31.06 -6.75
N MET A 149 4.22 -30.78 -5.46
CA MET A 149 4.77 -29.56 -4.90
C MET A 149 6.30 -29.66 -4.77
N PRO A 150 7.05 -28.58 -5.01
CA PRO A 150 8.49 -28.58 -4.81
C PRO A 150 8.84 -28.81 -3.33
N PRO A 151 9.98 -29.44 -3.03
CA PRO A 151 10.49 -29.56 -1.65
C PRO A 151 10.63 -28.16 -1.02
N GLY A 152 9.93 -27.91 0.10
CA GLY A 152 9.95 -26.62 0.78
C GLY A 152 8.72 -25.73 0.51
N GLY A 153 7.76 -26.18 -0.29
CA GLY A 153 6.54 -25.44 -0.61
C GLY A 153 6.67 -24.62 -1.88
N TYR A 154 5.83 -23.58 -2.00
CA TYR A 154 5.88 -22.67 -3.16
C TYR A 154 7.13 -21.80 -3.11
N PRO A 155 7.75 -21.51 -4.28
CA PRO A 155 8.89 -20.59 -4.39
C PRO A 155 8.53 -19.16 -3.99
#